data_b2d6bcc2abfb7107e63d64ba6de833c2
#
_entry.id   b2d6bcc2abfb7107e63d64ba6de833c2
#
_cell.length_a   1.000
_cell.length_b   1.000
_cell.length_c   1.000
_cell.angle_alpha   90.00
_cell.angle_beta   90.00
_cell.angle_gamma   90.00
#
_symmetry.space_group_name_H-M   'P 1'
#
loop_
_entity.id
_entity.type
_entity.pdbx_description
1 polymer ?
#
loop_
_entity_poly.entity_id
_entity_poly.type
_entity_poly.pdbx_seq_one_letter_code
_entity_poly.pdbx_strand_id
1 'polypeptide(L)'
;MLDRVGGFSTKHGPTGHWRIRDGKTTSLQYLEKWTDWLCDDKAGPFNAGLAFVVLYCVVQVVVMTLSSHWAGTGLGVDESEQLMVMRVLAAGYGSSQPPLYTWLAHLTASLVGTSILALKIVKYGLLAGGLAAYFTAVRRLGFSNRAAAAAMFGLLLFPQIVWEMQHALTHSLAIVCFSSVLFLALVEVLKRRSVAAYALFGLATAAAMLSKYNNVIFLAALFVAALSLRETREAIFDRRFLISVVVAILACLPTLHWSLTHLEDLLSHSDGFGVAEGGSAAATASLGVFGLVKAILNFAGLPIAIFAVAFLLAIRKSAPPSQPGPWPEKLLWRAIAFALLITLLLVLAGGVTQFRDRWMLPVFILLPAALAMRLDAMGDRGRKTQGTIVFVGAVLAMLVLPVSWYMQLYGGENRGRIVRMDYHSLYSQLTSDGPVRTVISSWFWAGNLRLVDPDLVVLDDEIPEFAQSIREPAVLVLMDDQEPNSVIFDRITKAGYAMDTIHRRVAVPQLLGSMPPTRQVTVTRLKKVAGPTAGATQ
;
A
#
# COMPACT_ATOMS: atom_id res chain seq x y z
N MET A 1 73.00 -39.59 8.16
CA MET A 1 72.03 -40.70 8.12
C MET A 1 70.67 -40.04 8.16
N LEU A 2 70.11 -39.79 7.03
CA LEU A 2 68.99 -40.50 6.37
C LEU A 2 67.77 -40.51 7.31
N ASP A 3 66.60 -40.04 7.04
CA ASP A 3 65.86 -39.81 5.82
C ASP A 3 64.49 -39.19 6.16
N ARG A 4 64.00 -38.38 5.35
CA ARG A 4 62.78 -38.27 4.53
C ARG A 4 61.62 -37.48 5.12
N VAL A 5 61.32 -36.36 4.43
CA VAL A 5 60.33 -36.14 3.39
C VAL A 5 58.88 -36.11 3.93
N GLY A 6 58.26 -35.00 4.04
CA GLY A 6 57.60 -34.30 2.94
C GLY A 6 56.07 -34.50 3.12
N GLY A 7 55.36 -33.49 3.53
CA GLY A 7 53.89 -33.45 3.56
C GLY A 7 53.40 -32.14 2.97
N PHE A 8 53.10 -32.16 1.69
CA PHE A 8 52.47 -31.05 0.97
C PHE A 8 51.03 -30.81 1.46
N SER A 9 50.77 -29.65 1.98
CA SER A 9 49.43 -29.12 2.21
C SER A 9 48.93 -28.51 0.91
N THR A 10 48.01 -29.16 0.26
CA THR A 10 47.32 -28.63 -0.92
C THR A 10 46.18 -27.70 -0.48
N LYS A 11 46.33 -26.43 -0.77
CA LYS A 11 45.27 -25.44 -0.78
C LYS A 11 44.20 -25.86 -1.78
N HIS A 12 42.99 -26.10 -1.31
CA HIS A 12 41.81 -26.19 -2.18
C HIS A 12 41.26 -24.78 -2.44
N GLY A 13 41.48 -24.30 -3.66
CA GLY A 13 40.75 -23.16 -4.21
C GLY A 13 39.37 -23.58 -4.70
N PRO A 14 38.40 -22.70 -4.75
CA PRO A 14 37.04 -23.01 -5.23
C PRO A 14 37.00 -22.93 -6.77
N THR A 15 37.37 -24.01 -7.46
CA THR A 15 37.04 -24.15 -8.87
C THR A 15 35.77 -24.97 -9.01
N GLY A 16 34.64 -24.28 -9.27
CA GLY A 16 33.39 -24.90 -9.61
C GLY A 16 33.47 -25.65 -10.95
N HIS A 17 33.83 -26.93 -10.90
CA HIS A 17 33.66 -27.82 -12.04
C HIS A 17 32.20 -28.30 -12.10
N TRP A 18 31.47 -27.80 -13.07
CA TRP A 18 30.20 -28.36 -13.52
C TRP A 18 30.47 -29.75 -14.14
N ARG A 19 30.41 -30.80 -13.30
CA ARG A 19 30.28 -32.16 -13.83
C ARG A 19 28.85 -32.35 -14.26
N ILE A 20 28.62 -32.38 -15.56
CA ILE A 20 27.42 -32.95 -16.17
C ILE A 20 27.44 -34.43 -15.81
N ARG A 21 26.67 -34.81 -14.82
CA ARG A 21 26.36 -36.21 -14.52
C ARG A 21 25.10 -36.55 -15.32
N ASP A 22 25.23 -37.45 -16.28
CA ASP A 22 24.12 -38.05 -17.04
C ASP A 22 23.13 -38.75 -16.10
N GLY A 23 22.16 -38.02 -15.65
CA GLY A 23 21.01 -38.47 -14.90
C GLY A 23 19.91 -37.45 -15.14
N LYS A 24 18.79 -37.86 -15.74
CA LYS A 24 17.59 -37.04 -15.96
C LYS A 24 17.26 -36.28 -14.68
N THR A 25 17.68 -35.02 -14.62
CA THR A 25 17.32 -34.10 -13.51
C THR A 25 15.80 -33.95 -13.60
N THR A 26 15.07 -34.46 -12.62
CA THR A 26 13.62 -34.37 -12.60
C THR A 26 13.22 -32.89 -12.46
N SER A 27 12.06 -32.52 -13.00
CA SER A 27 11.50 -31.15 -12.86
C SER A 27 11.48 -30.67 -11.39
N LEU A 28 11.29 -31.59 -10.45
CA LEU A 28 11.36 -31.35 -9.00
C LEU A 28 12.74 -30.87 -8.52
N GLN A 29 13.82 -31.40 -9.08
CA GLN A 29 15.18 -30.99 -8.70
C GLN A 29 15.52 -29.57 -9.22
N TYR A 30 14.97 -29.17 -10.37
CA TYR A 30 15.11 -27.77 -10.84
C TYR A 30 14.35 -26.80 -9.94
N LEU A 31 13.15 -27.16 -9.50
CA LEU A 31 12.34 -26.37 -8.58
C LEU A 31 13.03 -26.21 -7.22
N GLU A 32 13.59 -27.29 -6.66
CA GLU A 32 14.37 -27.23 -5.42
C GLU A 32 15.58 -26.31 -5.57
N LYS A 33 16.37 -26.44 -6.64
CA LYS A 33 17.54 -25.57 -6.90
C LYS A 33 17.16 -24.10 -7.03
N TRP A 34 16.08 -23.80 -7.76
CA TRP A 34 15.62 -22.41 -7.92
C TRP A 34 15.15 -21.82 -6.60
N THR A 35 14.46 -22.62 -5.79
CA THR A 35 14.00 -22.21 -4.46
C THR A 35 15.17 -22.00 -3.50
N ASP A 36 16.17 -22.89 -3.52
CA ASP A 36 17.39 -22.76 -2.72
C ASP A 36 18.16 -21.49 -3.12
N TRP A 37 18.24 -21.21 -4.42
CA TRP A 37 18.84 -19.97 -4.92
C TRP A 37 18.12 -18.72 -4.37
N LEU A 38 16.80 -18.65 -4.46
CA LEU A 38 16.03 -17.51 -3.91
C LEU A 38 16.22 -17.34 -2.39
N CYS A 39 16.36 -18.43 -1.66
CA CYS A 39 16.44 -18.41 -0.20
C CYS A 39 17.85 -18.10 0.30
N ASP A 40 18.86 -18.81 -0.18
CA ASP A 40 20.14 -18.95 0.48
C ASP A 40 21.29 -18.28 -0.30
N ASP A 41 21.16 -18.13 -1.63
CA ASP A 41 22.22 -17.58 -2.47
C ASP A 41 22.23 -16.05 -2.50
N LYS A 42 23.28 -15.51 -3.09
CA LYS A 42 23.48 -14.08 -3.30
C LYS A 42 23.40 -13.72 -4.78
N ALA A 43 22.74 -12.61 -5.07
CA ALA A 43 22.79 -11.92 -6.35
C ALA A 43 23.51 -10.58 -6.13
N GLY A 44 24.82 -10.56 -6.41
CA GLY A 44 25.68 -9.43 -6.03
C GLY A 44 25.80 -9.28 -4.51
N PRO A 45 25.60 -8.08 -3.95
CA PRO A 45 25.67 -7.85 -2.50
C PRO A 45 24.40 -8.29 -1.74
N PHE A 46 23.31 -8.61 -2.44
CA PHE A 46 22.01 -8.90 -1.87
C PHE A 46 21.70 -10.40 -1.84
N ASN A 47 20.76 -10.80 -0.98
CA ASN A 47 20.13 -12.11 -1.09
C ASN A 47 19.36 -12.19 -2.43
N ALA A 48 19.40 -13.36 -3.09
CA ALA A 48 18.78 -13.53 -4.41
C ALA A 48 17.27 -13.31 -4.41
N GLY A 49 16.56 -13.72 -3.35
CA GLY A 49 15.11 -13.45 -3.20
C GLY A 49 14.80 -11.96 -3.07
N LEU A 50 15.64 -11.21 -2.35
CA LEU A 50 15.50 -9.76 -2.27
C LEU A 50 15.79 -9.09 -3.62
N ALA A 51 16.84 -9.53 -4.33
CA ALA A 51 17.13 -9.03 -5.67
C ALA A 51 15.99 -9.35 -6.66
N PHE A 52 15.40 -10.54 -6.57
CA PHE A 52 14.21 -10.90 -7.36
C PHE A 52 13.04 -9.92 -7.13
N VAL A 53 12.73 -9.61 -5.86
CA VAL A 53 11.62 -8.68 -5.53
C VAL A 53 11.90 -7.28 -6.05
N VAL A 54 13.14 -6.79 -5.90
CA VAL A 54 13.52 -5.46 -6.44
C VAL A 54 13.40 -5.45 -7.97
N LEU A 55 13.90 -6.49 -8.63
CA LEU A 55 13.79 -6.62 -10.10
C LEU A 55 12.32 -6.68 -10.53
N TYR A 56 11.48 -7.46 -9.83
CA TYR A 56 10.04 -7.51 -10.06
C TYR A 56 9.41 -6.11 -10.00
N CYS A 57 9.71 -5.32 -8.96
CA CYS A 57 9.20 -3.96 -8.81
C CYS A 57 9.68 -3.04 -9.94
N VAL A 58 10.95 -3.12 -10.33
CA VAL A 58 11.50 -2.34 -11.46
C VAL A 58 10.80 -2.72 -12.77
N VAL A 59 10.63 -4.01 -13.04
CA VAL A 59 9.90 -4.50 -14.23
C VAL A 59 8.45 -3.98 -14.23
N GLN A 60 7.78 -3.97 -13.09
CA GLN A 60 6.43 -3.40 -12.98
C GLN A 60 6.40 -1.90 -13.31
N VAL A 61 7.34 -1.11 -12.79
CA VAL A 61 7.44 0.32 -13.15
C VAL A 61 7.58 0.49 -14.66
N VAL A 62 8.51 -0.25 -15.27
CA VAL A 62 8.79 -0.15 -16.71
C VAL A 62 7.58 -0.59 -17.53
N VAL A 63 7.08 -1.80 -17.28
CA VAL A 63 5.97 -2.38 -18.06
C VAL A 63 4.71 -1.53 -17.94
N MET A 64 4.32 -1.12 -16.71
CA MET A 64 3.11 -0.33 -16.52
C MET A 64 3.22 1.07 -17.12
N THR A 65 4.39 1.70 -17.04
CA THR A 65 4.60 3.03 -17.64
C THR A 65 4.59 2.97 -19.16
N LEU A 66 5.37 2.04 -19.75
CA LEU A 66 5.49 1.93 -21.20
C LEU A 66 4.18 1.49 -21.86
N SER A 67 3.47 0.54 -21.24
CA SER A 67 2.18 0.07 -21.77
C SER A 67 1.11 1.16 -21.74
N SER A 68 1.01 1.92 -20.65
CA SER A 68 0.06 3.04 -20.57
C SER A 68 0.42 4.16 -21.55
N HIS A 69 1.70 4.48 -21.69
CA HIS A 69 2.18 5.47 -22.66
C HIS A 69 1.87 5.05 -24.11
N TRP A 70 2.19 3.79 -24.46
CA TRP A 70 1.92 3.24 -25.79
C TRP A 70 0.42 3.19 -26.11
N ALA A 71 -0.41 2.83 -25.14
CA ALA A 71 -1.85 2.73 -25.33
C ALA A 71 -2.60 4.08 -25.18
N GLY A 72 -1.93 5.15 -24.75
CA GLY A 72 -2.55 6.45 -24.46
C GLY A 72 -3.50 6.43 -23.27
N THR A 73 -3.42 5.42 -22.40
CA THR A 73 -4.36 5.20 -21.31
C THR A 73 -4.06 6.08 -20.09
N GLY A 74 -5.10 6.41 -19.33
CA GLY A 74 -4.99 7.03 -18.02
C GLY A 74 -4.66 6.03 -16.90
N LEU A 75 -4.87 6.45 -15.68
CA LEU A 75 -4.66 5.69 -14.44
C LEU A 75 -5.98 5.33 -13.78
N GLY A 76 -5.93 4.32 -12.91
CA GLY A 76 -7.08 3.89 -12.12
C GLY A 76 -7.50 4.90 -11.05
N VAL A 77 -8.58 4.58 -10.35
CA VAL A 77 -9.29 5.45 -9.40
C VAL A 77 -8.37 6.10 -8.37
N ASP A 78 -7.67 5.30 -7.56
CA ASP A 78 -6.82 5.82 -6.47
C ASP A 78 -5.59 6.60 -7.00
N GLU A 79 -5.11 6.27 -8.19
CA GLU A 79 -4.00 6.98 -8.81
C GLU A 79 -4.47 8.28 -9.48
N SER A 80 -5.70 8.32 -10.00
CA SER A 80 -6.34 9.55 -10.49
C SER A 80 -6.55 10.56 -9.35
N GLU A 81 -7.01 10.09 -8.18
CA GLU A 81 -7.07 10.91 -6.97
C GLU A 81 -5.70 11.53 -6.64
N GLN A 82 -4.64 10.70 -6.66
CA GLN A 82 -3.30 11.21 -6.38
C GLN A 82 -2.83 12.25 -7.40
N LEU A 83 -3.14 12.09 -8.70
CA LEU A 83 -2.85 13.11 -9.70
C LEU A 83 -3.51 14.46 -9.38
N MET A 84 -4.72 14.43 -8.82
CA MET A 84 -5.45 15.63 -8.43
C MET A 84 -4.79 16.31 -7.23
N VAL A 85 -4.59 15.57 -6.12
CA VAL A 85 -4.17 16.15 -4.83
C VAL A 85 -2.67 16.41 -4.75
N MET A 86 -1.81 15.64 -5.44
CA MET A 86 -0.35 15.78 -5.36
C MET A 86 0.19 17.08 -6.00
N ARG A 87 -0.66 17.92 -6.57
CA ARG A 87 -0.25 19.22 -7.13
C ARG A 87 0.35 20.15 -6.08
N VAL A 88 -0.14 20.09 -4.86
CA VAL A 88 0.26 20.96 -3.74
C VAL A 88 0.80 20.10 -2.60
N LEU A 89 1.80 20.59 -1.90
CA LEU A 89 2.24 19.99 -0.64
C LEU A 89 1.42 20.61 0.50
N ALA A 90 0.51 19.83 1.07
CA ALA A 90 -0.37 20.26 2.16
C ALA A 90 -0.26 19.34 3.38
N ALA A 91 -0.64 19.81 4.55
CA ALA A 91 -0.66 19.01 5.78
C ALA A 91 -1.81 17.98 5.82
N GLY A 92 -2.84 18.18 4.99
CA GLY A 92 -3.95 17.27 4.74
C GLY A 92 -4.63 17.62 3.43
N TYR A 93 -5.44 16.72 2.89
CA TYR A 93 -6.03 16.84 1.54
C TYR A 93 -7.54 16.65 1.49
N GLY A 94 -8.21 16.67 2.64
CA GLY A 94 -9.67 16.48 2.73
C GLY A 94 -10.13 15.04 2.62
N SER A 95 -9.33 14.15 2.04
CA SER A 95 -9.65 12.74 1.95
C SER A 95 -9.59 12.06 3.33
N SER A 96 -10.25 10.92 3.46
CA SER A 96 -10.21 10.07 4.66
C SER A 96 -8.83 9.46 4.95
N GLN A 97 -7.78 9.94 4.29
CA GLN A 97 -6.42 9.36 4.35
C GLN A 97 -5.37 10.40 4.78
N PRO A 98 -4.36 10.01 5.58
CA PRO A 98 -3.24 10.87 5.91
C PRO A 98 -2.33 11.16 4.69
N PRO A 99 -1.50 12.21 4.73
CA PRO A 99 -0.88 12.78 3.54
C PRO A 99 0.40 12.11 3.04
N LEU A 100 1.00 11.14 3.74
CA LEU A 100 2.35 10.67 3.45
C LEU A 100 2.52 10.12 2.03
N TYR A 101 1.54 9.34 1.53
CA TYR A 101 1.61 8.83 0.16
C TYR A 101 1.60 9.98 -0.85
N THR A 102 0.74 10.98 -0.64
CA THR A 102 0.63 12.17 -1.48
C THR A 102 1.90 13.02 -1.44
N TRP A 103 2.55 13.17 -0.28
CA TRP A 103 3.85 13.85 -0.18
C TRP A 103 4.93 13.15 -1.01
N LEU A 104 4.98 11.81 -0.96
CA LEU A 104 5.92 11.02 -1.78
C LEU A 104 5.60 11.16 -3.28
N ALA A 105 4.32 11.18 -3.64
CA ALA A 105 3.88 11.39 -5.02
C ALA A 105 4.25 12.81 -5.50
N HIS A 106 3.99 13.84 -4.70
CA HIS A 106 4.39 15.22 -4.97
C HIS A 106 5.91 15.35 -5.16
N LEU A 107 6.71 14.82 -4.22
CA LEU A 107 8.16 14.86 -4.31
C LEU A 107 8.66 14.14 -5.57
N THR A 108 8.13 12.97 -5.88
CA THR A 108 8.54 12.23 -7.08
C THR A 108 8.13 12.98 -8.35
N ALA A 109 6.92 13.54 -8.40
CA ALA A 109 6.45 14.33 -9.53
C ALA A 109 7.28 15.62 -9.71
N SER A 110 7.77 16.24 -8.64
CA SER A 110 8.67 17.40 -8.74
C SER A 110 10.04 17.06 -9.34
N LEU A 111 10.47 15.78 -9.26
CA LEU A 111 11.75 15.32 -9.83
C LEU A 111 11.62 14.82 -11.27
N VAL A 112 10.54 14.08 -11.60
CA VAL A 112 10.39 13.40 -12.90
C VAL A 112 9.17 13.88 -13.70
N GLY A 113 8.50 14.95 -13.25
CA GLY A 113 7.29 15.50 -13.85
C GLY A 113 6.01 14.77 -13.40
N THR A 114 4.86 15.45 -13.55
CA THR A 114 3.54 14.85 -13.33
C THR A 114 3.29 13.81 -14.42
N SER A 115 3.38 12.54 -14.07
CA SER A 115 3.36 11.44 -15.03
C SER A 115 2.97 10.11 -14.38
N ILE A 116 2.61 9.15 -15.23
CA ILE A 116 2.39 7.76 -14.83
C ILE A 116 3.66 7.20 -14.16
N LEU A 117 4.85 7.51 -14.71
CA LEU A 117 6.13 7.09 -14.16
C LEU A 117 6.30 7.52 -12.70
N ALA A 118 5.97 8.78 -12.37
CA ALA A 118 6.10 9.30 -11.00
C ALA A 118 5.30 8.45 -10.00
N LEU A 119 4.05 8.15 -10.31
CA LEU A 119 3.19 7.34 -9.43
C LEU A 119 3.62 5.88 -9.36
N LYS A 120 4.09 5.29 -10.47
CA LYS A 120 4.60 3.91 -10.47
C LYS A 120 5.92 3.77 -9.70
N ILE A 121 6.80 4.78 -9.72
CA ILE A 121 8.00 4.82 -8.87
C ILE A 121 7.61 4.81 -7.39
N VAL A 122 6.68 5.65 -6.97
CA VAL A 122 6.21 5.67 -5.57
C VAL A 122 5.61 4.31 -5.20
N LYS A 123 4.70 3.81 -6.00
CA LYS A 123 3.98 2.56 -5.76
C LYS A 123 4.94 1.39 -5.56
N TYR A 124 5.76 1.12 -6.55
CA TYR A 124 6.65 -0.05 -6.52
C TYR A 124 7.91 0.18 -5.68
N GLY A 125 8.33 1.43 -5.50
CA GLY A 125 9.37 1.80 -4.54
C GLY A 125 8.96 1.50 -3.09
N LEU A 126 7.73 1.83 -2.72
CA LEU A 126 7.16 1.48 -1.42
C LEU A 126 7.04 -0.05 -1.24
N LEU A 127 6.59 -0.77 -2.27
CA LEU A 127 6.52 -2.24 -2.20
C LEU A 127 7.90 -2.85 -1.99
N ALA A 128 8.88 -2.48 -2.80
CA ALA A 128 10.25 -2.97 -2.69
C ALA A 128 10.88 -2.62 -1.34
N GLY A 129 10.74 -1.37 -0.90
CA GLY A 129 11.25 -0.89 0.38
C GLY A 129 10.62 -1.62 1.57
N GLY A 130 9.31 -1.82 1.54
CA GLY A 130 8.58 -2.56 2.58
C GLY A 130 8.99 -4.02 2.67
N LEU A 131 9.07 -4.73 1.55
CA LEU A 131 9.51 -6.12 1.50
C LEU A 131 10.98 -6.27 1.94
N ALA A 132 11.85 -5.34 1.54
CA ALA A 132 13.25 -5.31 1.97
C ALA A 132 13.40 -5.05 3.48
N ALA A 133 12.65 -4.10 4.02
CA ALA A 133 12.63 -3.82 5.46
C ALA A 133 12.13 -5.04 6.25
N TYR A 134 11.09 -5.70 5.76
CA TYR A 134 10.53 -6.89 6.38
C TYR A 134 11.51 -8.06 6.41
N PHE A 135 12.15 -8.37 5.28
CA PHE A 135 13.23 -9.35 5.19
C PHE A 135 14.36 -9.03 6.17
N THR A 136 14.80 -7.76 6.17
CA THR A 136 15.90 -7.30 7.02
C THR A 136 15.55 -7.41 8.49
N ALA A 137 14.32 -7.09 8.90
CA ALA A 137 13.86 -7.20 10.29
C ALA A 137 13.98 -8.65 10.80
N VAL A 138 13.50 -9.63 10.02
CA VAL A 138 13.59 -11.05 10.37
C VAL A 138 15.06 -11.51 10.47
N ARG A 139 15.90 -11.09 9.52
CA ARG A 139 17.36 -11.35 9.57
C ARG A 139 18.02 -10.75 10.80
N ARG A 140 17.67 -9.51 11.12
CA ARG A 140 18.20 -8.81 12.31
C ARG A 140 17.77 -9.48 13.62
N LEU A 141 16.64 -10.15 13.67
CA LEU A 141 16.23 -10.96 14.82
C LEU A 141 17.04 -12.27 14.98
N GLY A 142 17.92 -12.61 14.04
CA GLY A 142 18.81 -13.76 14.10
C GLY A 142 18.31 -15.02 13.40
N PHE A 143 17.20 -14.93 12.66
CA PHE A 143 16.66 -16.04 11.86
C PHE A 143 17.42 -16.24 10.55
N SER A 144 17.25 -17.41 9.93
CA SER A 144 17.93 -17.77 8.68
C SER A 144 17.52 -16.89 7.50
N ASN A 145 18.34 -16.84 6.44
CA ASN A 145 17.96 -16.18 5.18
C ASN A 145 16.67 -16.78 4.63
N ARG A 146 16.51 -18.08 4.75
CA ARG A 146 15.34 -18.83 4.29
C ARG A 146 14.07 -18.43 5.06
N ALA A 147 14.16 -18.28 6.37
CA ALA A 147 13.04 -17.76 7.18
C ALA A 147 12.67 -16.32 6.79
N ALA A 148 13.66 -15.46 6.56
CA ALA A 148 13.42 -14.09 6.12
C ALA A 148 12.82 -14.03 4.72
N ALA A 149 13.29 -14.86 3.78
CA ALA A 149 12.69 -14.99 2.45
C ALA A 149 11.26 -15.52 2.54
N ALA A 150 11.00 -16.57 3.34
CA ALA A 150 9.66 -17.12 3.53
C ALA A 150 8.70 -16.09 4.17
N ALA A 151 9.16 -15.27 5.10
CA ALA A 151 8.38 -14.17 5.66
C ALA A 151 8.06 -13.11 4.59
N MET A 152 9.04 -12.69 3.80
CA MET A 152 8.90 -11.69 2.74
C MET A 152 7.95 -12.18 1.61
N PHE A 153 8.20 -13.37 1.06
CA PHE A 153 7.33 -13.95 0.04
C PHE A 153 5.96 -14.35 0.58
N GLY A 154 5.87 -14.64 1.88
CA GLY A 154 4.61 -14.87 2.59
C GLY A 154 3.69 -13.65 2.58
N LEU A 155 4.22 -12.41 2.54
CA LEU A 155 3.41 -11.21 2.31
C LEU A 155 2.75 -11.21 0.92
N LEU A 156 3.41 -11.77 -0.10
CA LEU A 156 2.85 -11.87 -1.45
C LEU A 156 1.77 -12.97 -1.58
N LEU A 157 1.50 -13.74 -0.54
CA LEU A 157 0.36 -14.66 -0.51
C LEU A 157 -0.96 -13.97 -0.19
N PHE A 158 -0.92 -12.73 0.33
CA PHE A 158 -2.15 -11.95 0.56
C PHE A 158 -2.66 -11.39 -0.78
N PRO A 159 -3.90 -11.72 -1.21
CA PRO A 159 -4.47 -11.21 -2.45
C PRO A 159 -4.45 -9.69 -2.54
N GLN A 160 -4.63 -9.01 -1.41
CA GLN A 160 -4.60 -7.56 -1.35
C GLN A 160 -3.22 -6.99 -1.68
N ILE A 161 -2.13 -7.69 -1.31
CA ILE A 161 -0.75 -7.22 -1.57
C ILE A 161 -0.32 -7.60 -2.98
N VAL A 162 -0.52 -8.86 -3.39
CA VAL A 162 -0.04 -9.35 -4.68
C VAL A 162 -0.90 -8.91 -5.86
N TRP A 163 -2.20 -8.66 -5.63
CA TRP A 163 -3.17 -8.34 -6.69
C TRP A 163 -3.81 -6.95 -6.55
N GLU A 164 -4.55 -6.69 -5.46
CA GLU A 164 -5.31 -5.44 -5.32
C GLU A 164 -4.42 -4.19 -5.34
N MET A 165 -3.25 -4.25 -4.72
CA MET A 165 -2.29 -3.13 -4.70
C MET A 165 -1.65 -2.84 -6.06
N GLN A 166 -1.75 -3.74 -7.03
CA GLN A 166 -1.29 -3.48 -8.39
C GLN A 166 -2.24 -2.49 -9.11
N HIS A 167 -3.53 -2.51 -8.78
CA HIS A 167 -4.58 -1.77 -9.46
C HIS A 167 -5.08 -0.54 -8.69
N ALA A 168 -5.02 -0.61 -7.34
CA ALA A 168 -5.54 0.41 -6.43
C ALA A 168 -4.76 0.40 -5.11
N LEU A 169 -5.36 0.90 -4.03
CA LEU A 169 -4.90 0.80 -2.64
C LEU A 169 -3.56 1.50 -2.36
N THR A 170 -3.36 2.70 -2.92
CA THR A 170 -2.15 3.52 -2.76
C THR A 170 -1.71 3.67 -1.29
N HIS A 171 -2.59 4.15 -0.42
CA HIS A 171 -2.31 4.32 1.01
C HIS A 171 -2.14 2.99 1.76
N SER A 172 -2.80 1.91 1.34
CA SER A 172 -2.61 0.59 1.94
C SER A 172 -1.22 0.02 1.63
N LEU A 173 -0.67 0.34 0.46
CA LEU A 173 0.71 -0.01 0.12
C LEU A 173 1.72 0.75 1.00
N ALA A 174 1.45 2.01 1.32
CA ALA A 174 2.24 2.75 2.28
C ALA A 174 2.23 2.09 3.68
N ILE A 175 1.09 1.51 4.13
CA ILE A 175 1.06 0.70 5.36
C ILE A 175 2.03 -0.48 5.26
N VAL A 176 2.03 -1.25 4.16
CA VAL A 176 2.95 -2.40 4.02
C VAL A 176 4.40 -1.93 4.19
N CYS A 177 4.76 -0.83 3.54
CA CYS A 177 6.11 -0.28 3.64
C CYS A 177 6.43 0.18 5.06
N PHE A 178 5.65 1.12 5.59
CA PHE A 178 6.04 1.81 6.82
C PHE A 178 5.75 0.99 8.09
N SER A 179 4.84 0.03 8.08
CA SER A 179 4.75 -0.97 9.15
C SER A 179 5.94 -1.93 9.14
N SER A 180 6.45 -2.30 7.96
CA SER A 180 7.68 -3.10 7.85
C SER A 180 8.92 -2.33 8.31
N VAL A 181 9.00 -1.04 7.96
CA VAL A 181 10.07 -0.14 8.44
C VAL A 181 9.97 0.07 9.96
N LEU A 182 8.77 0.24 10.49
CA LEU A 182 8.54 0.34 11.93
C LEU A 182 8.95 -0.94 12.68
N PHE A 183 8.61 -2.11 12.11
CA PHE A 183 9.06 -3.39 12.65
C PHE A 183 10.59 -3.49 12.66
N LEU A 184 11.26 -3.13 11.56
CA LEU A 184 12.74 -3.08 11.50
C LEU A 184 13.32 -2.09 12.50
N ALA A 185 12.75 -0.89 12.63
CA ALA A 185 13.20 0.13 13.56
C ALA A 185 13.05 -0.31 15.02
N LEU A 186 11.96 -1.01 15.36
CA LEU A 186 11.81 -1.64 16.68
C LEU A 186 12.94 -2.66 16.94
N VAL A 187 13.24 -3.52 15.98
CA VAL A 187 14.33 -4.49 16.09
C VAL A 187 15.69 -3.80 16.32
N GLU A 188 15.94 -2.68 15.63
CA GLU A 188 17.19 -1.91 15.83
C GLU A 188 17.23 -1.26 17.22
N VAL A 189 16.12 -0.75 17.75
CA VAL A 189 16.04 -0.26 19.14
C VAL A 189 16.35 -1.37 20.13
N LEU A 190 15.76 -2.57 19.96
CA LEU A 190 16.00 -3.71 20.85
C LEU A 190 17.46 -4.16 20.86
N LYS A 191 18.16 -4.02 19.73
CA LYS A 191 19.56 -4.44 19.59
C LYS A 191 20.58 -3.39 20.02
N ARG A 192 20.34 -2.12 19.68
CA ARG A 192 21.38 -1.09 19.80
C ARG A 192 21.16 -0.12 20.95
N ARG A 193 19.90 0.13 21.33
CA ARG A 193 19.51 1.10 22.37
C ARG A 193 20.24 2.46 22.23
N SER A 194 20.50 2.91 20.98
CA SER A 194 21.19 4.15 20.70
C SER A 194 20.20 5.29 20.42
N VAL A 195 20.63 6.55 20.61
CA VAL A 195 19.84 7.74 20.28
C VAL A 195 19.33 7.69 18.83
N ALA A 196 20.20 7.32 17.89
CA ALA A 196 19.82 7.21 16.47
C ALA A 196 18.76 6.13 16.24
N ALA A 197 18.84 4.97 16.92
CA ALA A 197 17.84 3.91 16.80
C ALA A 197 16.47 4.39 17.31
N TYR A 198 16.43 5.10 18.45
CA TYR A 198 15.17 5.66 18.97
C TYR A 198 14.62 6.77 18.10
N ALA A 199 15.47 7.65 17.54
CA ALA A 199 15.03 8.68 16.60
C ALA A 199 14.44 8.07 15.31
N LEU A 200 15.11 7.05 14.74
CA LEU A 200 14.59 6.32 13.58
C LEU A 200 13.28 5.58 13.89
N PHE A 201 13.14 5.03 15.10
CA PHE A 201 11.88 4.41 15.52
C PHE A 201 10.75 5.45 15.63
N GLY A 202 11.03 6.66 16.13
CA GLY A 202 10.08 7.76 16.15
C GLY A 202 9.65 8.20 14.75
N LEU A 203 10.60 8.35 13.81
CA LEU A 203 10.30 8.66 12.40
C LEU A 203 9.49 7.55 11.73
N ALA A 204 9.85 6.28 11.96
CA ALA A 204 9.12 5.14 11.43
C ALA A 204 7.68 5.07 11.99
N THR A 205 7.50 5.41 13.27
CA THR A 205 6.19 5.52 13.91
C THR A 205 5.34 6.61 13.24
N ALA A 206 5.91 7.80 13.04
CA ALA A 206 5.22 8.87 12.33
C ALA A 206 4.85 8.48 10.89
N ALA A 207 5.79 7.89 10.15
CA ALA A 207 5.53 7.46 8.78
C ALA A 207 4.44 6.38 8.72
N ALA A 208 4.42 5.43 9.67
CA ALA A 208 3.37 4.43 9.77
C ALA A 208 1.99 5.05 10.06
N MET A 209 1.92 6.05 10.96
CA MET A 209 0.68 6.78 11.26
C MET A 209 0.20 7.63 10.09
N LEU A 210 1.13 8.34 9.43
CA LEU A 210 0.84 9.21 8.28
C LEU A 210 0.57 8.42 6.98
N SER A 211 0.69 7.09 6.98
CA SER A 211 0.34 6.23 5.85
C SER A 211 -1.16 5.98 5.76
N LYS A 212 -1.80 5.68 6.88
CA LYS A 212 -3.25 5.44 6.98
C LYS A 212 -3.69 5.44 8.44
N TYR A 213 -4.83 6.05 8.75
CA TYR A 213 -5.32 6.19 10.13
C TYR A 213 -5.52 4.86 10.86
N ASN A 214 -6.00 3.82 10.17
CA ASN A 214 -6.21 2.52 10.82
C ASN A 214 -4.91 1.79 11.23
N ASN A 215 -3.74 2.30 10.83
CA ASN A 215 -2.45 1.75 11.25
C ASN A 215 -2.15 1.99 12.74
N VAL A 216 -2.94 2.84 13.41
CA VAL A 216 -2.92 2.96 14.88
C VAL A 216 -3.15 1.62 15.57
N ILE A 217 -3.94 0.71 14.98
CA ILE A 217 -4.18 -0.63 15.53
C ILE A 217 -2.86 -1.42 15.58
N PHE A 218 -2.08 -1.39 14.51
CA PHE A 218 -0.77 -2.05 14.47
C PHE A 218 0.20 -1.48 15.50
N LEU A 219 0.29 -0.14 15.58
CA LEU A 219 1.16 0.54 16.52
C LEU A 219 0.80 0.22 17.96
N ALA A 220 -0.49 0.33 18.32
CA ALA A 220 -0.98 0.02 19.67
C ALA A 220 -0.74 -1.44 20.04
N ALA A 221 -1.06 -2.36 19.12
CA ALA A 221 -0.87 -3.79 19.34
C ALA A 221 0.61 -4.17 19.52
N LEU A 222 1.49 -3.62 18.67
CA LEU A 222 2.94 -3.85 18.76
C LEU A 222 3.51 -3.27 20.07
N PHE A 223 3.05 -2.09 20.48
CA PHE A 223 3.46 -1.47 21.74
C PHE A 223 3.02 -2.28 22.95
N VAL A 224 1.75 -2.70 23.02
CA VAL A 224 1.23 -3.55 24.11
C VAL A 224 1.94 -4.91 24.13
N ALA A 225 2.18 -5.51 22.97
CA ALA A 225 2.94 -6.75 22.86
C ALA A 225 4.37 -6.58 23.39
N ALA A 226 5.04 -5.49 23.02
CA ALA A 226 6.39 -5.18 23.49
C ALA A 226 6.44 -4.91 25.01
N LEU A 227 5.43 -4.28 25.59
CA LEU A 227 5.31 -4.11 27.04
C LEU A 227 5.06 -5.44 27.78
N SER A 228 4.40 -6.39 27.13
CA SER A 228 4.05 -7.67 27.74
C SER A 228 5.21 -8.65 27.89
N LEU A 229 6.34 -8.43 27.21
CA LEU A 229 7.54 -9.26 27.25
C LEU A 229 8.67 -8.56 27.99
N ARG A 230 9.37 -9.30 28.85
CA ARG A 230 10.49 -8.75 29.64
C ARG A 230 11.63 -8.25 28.73
N GLU A 231 11.96 -9.01 27.70
CA GLU A 231 13.07 -8.76 26.77
C GLU A 231 12.90 -7.47 25.97
N THR A 232 11.65 -7.07 25.70
CA THR A 232 11.34 -5.85 24.93
C THR A 232 10.94 -4.67 25.81
N ARG A 233 10.37 -4.95 26.98
CA ARG A 233 9.90 -3.94 27.94
C ARG A 233 11.00 -2.98 28.38
N GLU A 234 12.21 -3.48 28.64
CA GLU A 234 13.36 -2.68 29.05
C GLU A 234 13.75 -1.60 28.00
N ALA A 235 13.53 -1.87 26.73
CA ALA A 235 13.78 -0.88 25.68
C ALA A 235 12.73 0.23 25.68
N ILE A 236 11.47 -0.08 26.05
CA ILE A 236 10.40 0.92 26.15
C ILE A 236 10.57 1.80 27.40
N PHE A 237 11.02 1.24 28.51
CA PHE A 237 11.30 2.00 29.73
C PHE A 237 12.67 2.70 29.75
N ASP A 238 13.49 2.56 28.69
CA ASP A 238 14.71 3.35 28.53
C ASP A 238 14.33 4.84 28.32
N ARG A 239 15.02 5.76 28.99
CA ARG A 239 14.77 7.21 28.89
C ARG A 239 14.85 7.71 27.44
N ARG A 240 15.66 7.06 26.60
CA ARG A 240 15.79 7.38 25.17
C ARG A 240 14.51 7.11 24.37
N PHE A 241 13.58 6.33 24.90
CA PHE A 241 12.26 6.14 24.28
C PHE A 241 11.49 7.46 24.14
N LEU A 242 11.72 8.45 25.05
CA LEU A 242 11.17 9.79 24.91
C LEU A 242 11.59 10.48 23.60
N ILE A 243 12.79 10.17 23.09
CA ILE A 243 13.24 10.69 21.79
C ILE A 243 12.30 10.20 20.68
N SER A 244 11.93 8.92 20.70
CA SER A 244 10.98 8.34 19.73
C SER A 244 9.62 9.04 19.80
N VAL A 245 9.12 9.30 21.01
CA VAL A 245 7.83 9.97 21.22
C VAL A 245 7.90 11.41 20.70
N VAL A 246 8.93 12.17 21.07
CA VAL A 246 9.10 13.57 20.64
C VAL A 246 9.23 13.65 19.12
N VAL A 247 10.07 12.81 18.51
CA VAL A 247 10.26 12.78 17.06
C VAL A 247 8.97 12.41 16.33
N ALA A 248 8.23 11.42 16.83
CA ALA A 248 6.95 11.02 16.24
C ALA A 248 5.91 12.16 16.31
N ILE A 249 5.78 12.80 17.46
CA ILE A 249 4.85 13.93 17.66
C ILE A 249 5.23 15.09 16.73
N LEU A 250 6.49 15.51 16.70
CA LEU A 250 6.95 16.62 15.86
C LEU A 250 6.71 16.34 14.37
N ALA A 251 6.96 15.11 13.92
CA ALA A 251 6.73 14.72 12.52
C ALA A 251 5.25 14.64 12.15
N CYS A 252 4.36 14.28 13.09
CA CYS A 252 2.91 14.25 12.88
C CYS A 252 2.23 15.61 13.12
N LEU A 253 2.90 16.55 13.77
CA LEU A 253 2.28 17.80 14.26
C LEU A 253 1.57 18.62 13.16
N PRO A 254 2.14 18.81 11.94
CA PRO A 254 1.44 19.54 10.89
C PRO A 254 0.10 18.90 10.50
N THR A 255 0.10 17.59 10.31
CA THR A 255 -1.12 16.84 9.96
C THR A 255 -2.11 16.79 11.12
N LEU A 256 -1.64 16.63 12.34
CA LEU A 256 -2.50 16.66 13.53
C LEU A 256 -3.19 18.02 13.68
N HIS A 257 -2.45 19.11 13.54
CA HIS A 257 -3.03 20.46 13.57
C HIS A 257 -4.10 20.63 12.47
N TRP A 258 -3.76 20.24 11.23
CA TRP A 258 -4.70 20.29 10.12
C TRP A 258 -5.96 19.45 10.40
N SER A 259 -5.82 18.22 10.89
CA SER A 259 -6.94 17.32 11.21
C SER A 259 -7.86 17.89 12.29
N LEU A 260 -7.30 18.58 13.30
CA LEU A 260 -8.09 19.21 14.36
C LEU A 260 -8.86 20.42 13.86
N THR A 261 -8.33 21.16 12.88
CA THR A 261 -9.01 22.32 12.28
C THR A 261 -10.04 21.94 11.20
N HIS A 262 -10.00 20.70 10.69
CA HIS A 262 -10.93 20.17 9.67
C HIS A 262 -11.66 18.90 10.17
N LEU A 263 -11.96 18.86 11.47
CA LEU A 263 -12.52 17.66 12.10
C LEU A 263 -13.90 17.31 11.54
N GLU A 264 -14.73 18.29 11.19
CA GLU A 264 -16.06 18.10 10.60
C GLU A 264 -15.94 17.42 9.23
N ASP A 265 -14.99 17.83 8.39
CA ASP A 265 -14.74 17.22 7.08
C ASP A 265 -14.27 15.76 7.23
N LEU A 266 -13.41 15.48 8.21
CA LEU A 266 -12.95 14.12 8.49
C LEU A 266 -14.06 13.21 9.01
N LEU A 267 -14.95 13.74 9.85
CA LEU A 267 -16.05 12.96 10.43
C LEU A 267 -17.19 12.72 9.45
N SER A 268 -17.39 13.61 8.47
CA SER A 268 -18.39 13.39 7.40
C SER A 268 -18.15 12.14 6.58
N HIS A 269 -16.90 11.64 6.53
CA HIS A 269 -16.54 10.39 5.87
C HIS A 269 -16.71 9.13 6.74
N SER A 270 -17.17 9.30 8.00
CA SER A 270 -17.40 8.17 8.93
C SER A 270 -18.57 7.25 8.53
N ASP A 271 -19.47 7.71 7.69
CA ASP A 271 -20.61 6.91 7.17
C ASP A 271 -20.15 5.64 6.44
N GLY A 272 -18.93 5.64 5.91
CA GLY A 272 -18.30 4.45 5.31
C GLY A 272 -18.01 3.29 6.28
N PHE A 273 -18.14 3.52 7.60
CA PHE A 273 -17.98 2.47 8.63
C PHE A 273 -19.30 1.74 8.92
N GLY A 274 -20.42 2.18 8.34
CA GLY A 274 -21.73 1.54 8.54
C GLY A 274 -22.09 1.45 10.03
N VAL A 275 -21.95 2.57 10.75
CA VAL A 275 -22.43 2.66 12.13
C VAL A 275 -23.95 2.50 12.07
N ALA A 276 -24.48 1.46 12.72
CA ALA A 276 -25.90 1.17 12.66
C ALA A 276 -26.71 2.23 13.43
N GLU A 277 -27.48 3.02 12.72
CA GLU A 277 -28.51 3.86 13.32
C GLU A 277 -29.77 3.02 13.59
N GLY A 278 -30.11 2.82 14.86
CA GLY A 278 -31.44 2.32 15.23
C GLY A 278 -31.66 0.81 15.38
N GLY A 279 -30.61 0.02 15.64
CA GLY A 279 -30.74 -1.42 15.96
C GLY A 279 -30.59 -1.75 17.47
N SER A 280 -30.98 -2.96 17.92
CA SER A 280 -30.56 -3.40 19.25
C SER A 280 -29.03 -3.58 19.29
N ALA A 281 -28.39 -3.21 20.41
CA ALA A 281 -26.93 -3.35 20.58
C ALA A 281 -26.46 -4.79 20.30
N ALA A 282 -27.23 -5.80 20.65
CA ALA A 282 -26.90 -7.20 20.38
C ALA A 282 -26.94 -7.54 18.87
N ALA A 283 -27.91 -7.01 18.12
CA ALA A 283 -27.98 -7.22 16.67
C ALA A 283 -26.83 -6.53 15.96
N THR A 284 -26.54 -5.28 16.33
CA THR A 284 -25.38 -4.53 15.80
C THR A 284 -24.06 -5.24 16.08
N ALA A 285 -23.84 -5.71 17.31
CA ALA A 285 -22.64 -6.46 17.67
C ALA A 285 -22.51 -7.77 16.88
N SER A 286 -23.62 -8.52 16.69
CA SER A 286 -23.60 -9.76 15.92
C SER A 286 -23.26 -9.53 14.43
N LEU A 287 -23.82 -8.50 13.80
CA LEU A 287 -23.50 -8.09 12.43
C LEU A 287 -22.04 -7.67 12.31
N GLY A 288 -21.54 -6.87 13.27
CA GLY A 288 -20.17 -6.43 13.30
C GLY A 288 -19.17 -7.59 13.44
N VAL A 289 -19.42 -8.54 14.34
CA VAL A 289 -18.60 -9.75 14.51
C VAL A 289 -18.63 -10.61 13.24
N PHE A 290 -19.79 -10.81 12.62
CA PHE A 290 -19.90 -11.53 11.36
C PHE A 290 -19.10 -10.83 10.24
N GLY A 291 -19.23 -9.50 10.13
CA GLY A 291 -18.45 -8.68 9.19
C GLY A 291 -16.94 -8.80 9.40
N LEU A 292 -16.50 -8.79 10.67
CA LEU A 292 -15.10 -8.98 11.04
C LEU A 292 -14.59 -10.37 10.63
N VAL A 293 -15.33 -11.45 10.95
CA VAL A 293 -14.96 -12.82 10.57
C VAL A 293 -14.85 -12.94 9.05
N LYS A 294 -15.82 -12.40 8.30
CA LYS A 294 -15.79 -12.37 6.84
C LYS A 294 -14.55 -11.64 6.32
N ALA A 295 -14.21 -10.46 6.88
CA ALA A 295 -13.05 -9.68 6.49
C ALA A 295 -11.73 -10.44 6.79
N ILE A 296 -11.63 -11.14 7.92
CA ILE A 296 -10.50 -11.99 8.27
C ILE A 296 -10.32 -13.11 7.23
N LEU A 297 -11.39 -13.82 6.90
CA LEU A 297 -11.37 -14.94 5.95
C LEU A 297 -10.99 -14.45 4.55
N ASN A 298 -11.55 -13.35 4.10
CA ASN A 298 -11.24 -12.78 2.79
C ASN A 298 -9.80 -12.26 2.72
N PHE A 299 -9.29 -11.65 3.79
CA PHE A 299 -7.94 -11.09 3.82
C PHE A 299 -6.88 -12.16 4.03
N ALA A 300 -7.01 -12.97 5.08
CA ALA A 300 -5.96 -13.87 5.55
C ALA A 300 -6.24 -15.34 5.27
N GLY A 301 -7.43 -15.70 4.78
CA GLY A 301 -7.82 -17.10 4.58
C GLY A 301 -6.90 -17.86 3.62
N LEU A 302 -6.55 -17.28 2.48
CA LEU A 302 -5.64 -17.91 1.52
C LEU A 302 -4.21 -18.09 2.08
N PRO A 303 -3.54 -17.05 2.63
CA PRO A 303 -2.23 -17.25 3.25
C PRO A 303 -2.29 -18.25 4.41
N ILE A 304 -3.29 -18.18 5.29
CA ILE A 304 -3.43 -19.13 6.39
C ILE A 304 -3.58 -20.55 5.86
N ALA A 305 -4.41 -20.78 4.82
CA ALA A 305 -4.58 -22.09 4.22
C ALA A 305 -3.28 -22.63 3.63
N ILE A 306 -2.52 -21.81 2.88
CA ILE A 306 -1.24 -22.21 2.30
C ILE A 306 -0.24 -22.58 3.40
N PHE A 307 -0.09 -21.73 4.43
CA PHE A 307 0.79 -22.02 5.56
C PHE A 307 0.33 -23.24 6.35
N ALA A 308 -0.98 -23.43 6.57
CA ALA A 308 -1.52 -24.59 7.28
C ALA A 308 -1.24 -25.89 6.52
N VAL A 309 -1.49 -25.94 5.21
CA VAL A 309 -1.17 -27.10 4.37
C VAL A 309 0.33 -27.38 4.41
N ALA A 310 1.15 -26.35 4.22
CA ALA A 310 2.61 -26.48 4.26
C ALA A 310 3.09 -26.97 5.64
N PHE A 311 2.52 -26.46 6.73
CA PHE A 311 2.81 -26.91 8.09
C PHE A 311 2.37 -28.36 8.36
N LEU A 312 1.16 -28.73 7.95
CA LEU A 312 0.64 -30.10 8.08
C LEU A 312 1.52 -31.10 7.33
N LEU A 313 2.00 -30.76 6.15
CA LEU A 313 2.96 -31.58 5.40
C LEU A 313 4.31 -31.69 6.13
N ALA A 314 4.74 -30.66 6.83
CA ALA A 314 5.95 -30.68 7.62
C ALA A 314 5.85 -31.59 8.86
N ILE A 315 4.71 -31.58 9.57
CA ILE A 315 4.54 -32.36 10.82
C ILE A 315 4.15 -33.83 10.60
N ARG A 316 3.56 -34.17 9.44
CA ARG A 316 3.16 -35.58 9.14
C ARG A 316 4.25 -36.62 9.38
N LYS A 317 5.51 -36.24 9.38
CA LYS A 317 6.68 -37.10 9.52
C LYS A 317 7.50 -36.83 10.79
N SER A 318 7.07 -35.95 11.72
CA SER A 318 7.75 -35.63 12.98
C SER A 318 6.84 -34.97 13.99
N ALA A 319 7.13 -35.19 15.26
CA ALA A 319 6.53 -34.43 16.35
C ALA A 319 6.78 -32.90 16.19
N PRO A 320 5.80 -32.05 16.50
CA PRO A 320 6.02 -30.61 16.55
C PRO A 320 7.10 -30.28 17.59
N PRO A 321 7.82 -29.16 17.44
CA PRO A 321 8.81 -28.75 18.41
C PRO A 321 8.16 -28.60 19.78
N SER A 322 8.68 -29.31 20.77
CA SER A 322 8.15 -29.35 22.14
C SER A 322 8.45 -28.07 22.92
N GLN A 323 9.37 -27.24 22.44
CA GLN A 323 9.77 -26.02 23.14
C GLN A 323 8.95 -24.80 22.66
N PRO A 324 8.58 -23.90 23.60
CA PRO A 324 8.00 -22.61 23.24
C PRO A 324 8.95 -21.83 22.34
N GLY A 325 8.42 -21.17 21.31
CA GLY A 325 9.21 -20.35 20.40
C GLY A 325 10.05 -19.26 21.12
N PRO A 326 11.13 -18.78 20.50
CA PRO A 326 11.95 -17.72 21.04
C PRO A 326 11.15 -16.42 21.23
N TRP A 327 11.64 -15.52 22.08
CA TRP A 327 10.89 -14.29 22.40
C TRP A 327 10.46 -13.45 21.16
N PRO A 328 11.21 -13.38 20.02
CA PRO A 328 10.74 -12.66 18.86
C PRO A 328 9.46 -13.26 18.26
N GLU A 329 9.37 -14.58 18.19
CA GLU A 329 8.14 -15.26 17.74
C GLU A 329 6.96 -14.92 18.67
N LYS A 330 7.18 -14.96 19.99
CA LYS A 330 6.15 -14.61 20.99
C LYS A 330 5.70 -13.16 20.84
N LEU A 331 6.62 -12.23 20.55
CA LEU A 331 6.29 -10.82 20.31
C LEU A 331 5.30 -10.67 19.15
N LEU A 332 5.58 -11.34 18.02
CA LEU A 332 4.73 -11.24 16.84
C LEU A 332 3.34 -11.85 17.07
N TRP A 333 3.28 -13.04 17.70
CA TRP A 333 1.99 -13.66 18.04
C TRP A 333 1.16 -12.81 19.01
N ARG A 334 1.80 -12.19 20.00
CA ARG A 334 1.11 -11.27 20.92
C ARG A 334 0.63 -10.01 20.20
N ALA A 335 1.44 -9.45 19.30
CA ALA A 335 1.04 -8.29 18.52
C ALA A 335 -0.19 -8.60 17.65
N ILE A 336 -0.23 -9.76 16.98
CA ILE A 336 -1.40 -10.21 16.21
C ILE A 336 -2.61 -10.39 17.12
N ALA A 337 -2.45 -11.06 18.27
CA ALA A 337 -3.54 -11.28 19.23
C ALA A 337 -4.10 -9.95 19.78
N PHE A 338 -3.23 -9.00 20.15
CA PHE A 338 -3.66 -7.67 20.60
C PHE A 338 -4.32 -6.86 19.49
N ALA A 339 -3.83 -6.95 18.25
CA ALA A 339 -4.47 -6.29 17.11
C ALA A 339 -5.89 -6.83 16.86
N LEU A 340 -6.06 -8.14 16.92
CA LEU A 340 -7.39 -8.78 16.84
C LEU A 340 -8.28 -8.36 17.99
N LEU A 341 -7.77 -8.34 19.23
CA LEU A 341 -8.52 -7.91 20.41
C LEU A 341 -8.95 -6.44 20.30
N ILE A 342 -8.03 -5.54 19.93
CA ILE A 342 -8.33 -4.12 19.73
C ILE A 342 -9.42 -3.97 18.65
N THR A 343 -9.29 -4.66 17.52
CA THR A 343 -10.27 -4.62 16.45
C THR A 343 -11.63 -5.14 16.93
N LEU A 344 -11.67 -6.25 17.66
CA LEU A 344 -12.90 -6.79 18.23
C LEU A 344 -13.56 -5.81 19.21
N LEU A 345 -12.76 -5.17 20.08
CA LEU A 345 -13.29 -4.16 21.01
C LEU A 345 -13.85 -2.95 20.27
N LEU A 346 -13.21 -2.49 19.18
CA LEU A 346 -13.74 -1.42 18.34
C LEU A 346 -15.06 -1.81 17.66
N VAL A 347 -15.23 -3.08 17.27
CA VAL A 347 -16.49 -3.60 16.73
C VAL A 347 -17.60 -3.55 17.81
N LEU A 348 -17.31 -4.09 18.99
CA LEU A 348 -18.28 -4.22 20.05
C LEU A 348 -18.68 -2.88 20.67
N ALA A 349 -17.73 -1.95 20.82
CA ALA A 349 -17.94 -0.65 21.45
C ALA A 349 -18.33 0.44 20.43
N GLY A 350 -17.83 0.36 19.19
CA GLY A 350 -17.99 1.40 18.15
C GLY A 350 -19.18 1.16 17.20
N GLY A 351 -19.91 0.03 17.33
CA GLY A 351 -21.07 -0.27 16.49
C GLY A 351 -20.76 -0.45 15.00
N VAL A 352 -19.50 -0.74 14.64
CA VAL A 352 -19.06 -0.92 13.25
C VAL A 352 -19.62 -2.22 12.71
N THR A 353 -20.41 -2.15 11.65
CA THR A 353 -21.05 -3.31 11.02
C THR A 353 -20.48 -3.69 9.66
N GLN A 354 -19.82 -2.76 8.98
CA GLN A 354 -19.22 -2.99 7.67
C GLN A 354 -17.70 -2.97 7.75
N PHE A 355 -17.09 -4.04 7.26
CA PHE A 355 -15.64 -4.19 7.18
C PHE A 355 -15.19 -4.36 5.75
N ARG A 356 -14.17 -3.57 5.36
CA ARG A 356 -13.43 -3.81 4.11
C ARG A 356 -12.23 -4.70 4.41
N ASP A 357 -11.98 -5.71 3.60
CA ASP A 357 -10.91 -6.71 3.79
C ASP A 357 -9.54 -6.04 4.04
N ARG A 358 -9.24 -4.98 3.31
CA ARG A 358 -7.99 -4.21 3.42
C ARG A 358 -7.76 -3.57 4.81
N TRP A 359 -8.80 -3.49 5.66
CA TRP A 359 -8.64 -3.01 7.04
C TRP A 359 -7.95 -4.03 7.94
N MET A 360 -7.86 -5.29 7.51
CA MET A 360 -7.15 -6.36 8.24
C MET A 360 -5.63 -6.32 8.03
N LEU A 361 -5.12 -5.47 7.15
CA LEU A 361 -3.69 -5.36 6.89
C LEU A 361 -2.86 -5.06 8.15
N PRO A 362 -3.21 -4.05 9.01
CA PRO A 362 -2.49 -3.79 10.25
C PRO A 362 -2.52 -4.95 11.25
N VAL A 363 -3.52 -5.82 11.16
CA VAL A 363 -3.70 -6.96 12.05
C VAL A 363 -2.77 -8.11 11.66
N PHE A 364 -2.69 -8.42 10.35
CA PHE A 364 -2.04 -9.64 9.86
C PHE A 364 -0.68 -9.43 9.19
N ILE A 365 -0.18 -8.20 9.10
CA ILE A 365 1.10 -7.94 8.45
C ILE A 365 2.27 -8.72 9.07
N LEU A 366 2.25 -9.01 10.36
CA LEU A 366 3.29 -9.79 11.05
C LEU A 366 3.09 -11.32 10.94
N LEU A 367 1.95 -11.78 10.42
CA LEU A 367 1.63 -13.21 10.38
C LEU A 367 2.66 -14.04 9.59
N PRO A 368 3.09 -13.65 8.38
CA PRO A 368 4.08 -14.43 7.64
C PRO A 368 5.42 -14.56 8.37
N ALA A 369 5.86 -13.50 9.08
CA ALA A 369 7.09 -13.56 9.86
C ALA A 369 6.95 -14.51 11.06
N ALA A 370 5.84 -14.44 11.80
CA ALA A 370 5.60 -15.32 12.94
C ALA A 370 5.59 -16.80 12.51
N LEU A 371 4.92 -17.10 11.38
CA LEU A 371 4.86 -18.45 10.83
C LEU A 371 6.21 -18.92 10.27
N ALA A 372 6.95 -18.06 9.58
CA ALA A 372 8.28 -18.38 9.07
C ALA A 372 9.29 -18.65 10.19
N MET A 373 9.22 -17.88 11.29
CA MET A 373 10.04 -18.11 12.48
C MET A 373 9.69 -19.45 13.15
N ARG A 374 8.41 -19.81 13.22
CA ARG A 374 7.98 -21.10 13.73
C ARG A 374 8.51 -22.28 12.90
N LEU A 375 8.48 -22.14 11.57
CA LEU A 375 9.04 -23.13 10.67
C LEU A 375 10.55 -23.26 10.80
N ASP A 376 11.26 -22.17 11.05
CA ASP A 376 12.73 -22.18 11.24
C ASP A 376 13.14 -23.06 12.45
N ALA A 377 12.33 -23.06 13.51
CA ALA A 377 12.51 -23.91 14.67
C ALA A 377 12.29 -25.41 14.40
N MET A 378 11.74 -25.80 13.25
CA MET A 378 11.47 -27.19 12.86
C MET A 378 12.64 -27.87 12.11
N GLY A 379 13.78 -27.20 11.95
CA GLY A 379 14.96 -27.72 11.27
C GLY A 379 14.74 -28.01 9.79
N ASP A 380 15.29 -29.11 9.25
CA ASP A 380 15.30 -29.42 7.82
C ASP A 380 13.92 -29.48 7.17
N ARG A 381 12.88 -29.85 7.92
CA ARG A 381 11.51 -29.90 7.40
C ARG A 381 10.90 -28.54 7.31
N GLY A 382 11.11 -27.72 8.29
CA GLY A 382 10.76 -26.31 8.26
C GLY A 382 11.42 -25.61 7.08
N ARG A 383 12.69 -25.91 6.80
CA ARG A 383 13.43 -25.40 5.62
C ARG A 383 12.73 -25.75 4.30
N LYS A 384 12.28 -27.01 4.12
CA LYS A 384 11.54 -27.40 2.89
C LYS A 384 10.21 -26.64 2.77
N THR A 385 9.50 -26.52 3.88
CA THR A 385 8.23 -25.78 3.94
C THR A 385 8.42 -24.28 3.64
N GLN A 386 9.44 -23.66 4.21
CA GLN A 386 9.82 -22.27 3.90
C GLN A 386 10.12 -22.12 2.40
N GLY A 387 10.86 -23.07 1.78
CA GLY A 387 11.12 -23.10 0.35
C GLY A 387 9.84 -23.15 -0.47
N THR A 388 8.87 -23.97 -0.08
CA THR A 388 7.55 -24.03 -0.76
C THR A 388 6.84 -22.68 -0.72
N ILE A 389 6.86 -21.97 0.42
CA ILE A 389 6.25 -20.65 0.57
C ILE A 389 6.92 -19.63 -0.34
N VAL A 390 8.27 -19.62 -0.37
CA VAL A 390 9.05 -18.77 -1.27
C VAL A 390 8.68 -19.05 -2.72
N PHE A 391 8.62 -20.33 -3.10
CA PHE A 391 8.25 -20.73 -4.46
C PHE A 391 6.85 -20.24 -4.85
N VAL A 392 5.84 -20.49 -4.01
CA VAL A 392 4.46 -20.09 -4.29
C VAL A 392 4.34 -18.57 -4.38
N GLY A 393 4.95 -17.82 -3.45
CA GLY A 393 4.94 -16.36 -3.46
C GLY A 393 5.64 -15.78 -4.69
N ALA A 394 6.77 -16.33 -5.11
CA ALA A 394 7.49 -15.90 -6.30
C ALA A 394 6.70 -16.20 -7.59
N VAL A 395 6.10 -17.40 -7.69
CA VAL A 395 5.25 -17.77 -8.82
C VAL A 395 4.03 -16.87 -8.92
N LEU A 396 3.35 -16.58 -7.80
CA LEU A 396 2.23 -15.65 -7.78
C LEU A 396 2.64 -14.26 -8.27
N ALA A 397 3.77 -13.74 -7.79
CA ALA A 397 4.29 -12.45 -8.26
C ALA A 397 4.52 -12.46 -9.78
N MET A 398 5.17 -13.50 -10.31
CA MET A 398 5.41 -13.64 -11.75
C MET A 398 4.12 -13.75 -12.58
N LEU A 399 3.11 -14.47 -12.08
CA LEU A 399 1.82 -14.61 -12.76
C LEU A 399 1.01 -13.30 -12.74
N VAL A 400 1.08 -12.56 -11.64
CA VAL A 400 0.35 -11.30 -11.51
C VAL A 400 0.86 -10.24 -12.49
N LEU A 401 2.14 -10.23 -12.85
CA LEU A 401 2.71 -9.23 -13.75
C LEU A 401 1.98 -9.20 -15.12
N PRO A 402 1.93 -10.26 -15.93
CA PRO A 402 1.24 -10.23 -17.20
C PRO A 402 -0.29 -10.07 -17.07
N VAL A 403 -0.86 -10.63 -15.99
CA VAL A 403 -2.31 -10.53 -15.76
C VAL A 403 -2.69 -9.09 -15.39
N SER A 404 -1.94 -8.43 -14.51
CA SER A 404 -2.21 -7.03 -14.14
C SER A 404 -1.98 -6.08 -15.31
N TRP A 405 -0.98 -6.33 -16.16
CA TRP A 405 -0.79 -5.60 -17.41
C TRP A 405 -1.97 -5.77 -18.36
N TYR A 406 -2.41 -7.03 -18.61
CA TYR A 406 -3.59 -7.30 -19.43
C TYR A 406 -4.84 -6.60 -18.86
N MET A 407 -5.07 -6.71 -17.56
CA MET A 407 -6.23 -6.10 -16.90
C MET A 407 -6.19 -4.57 -16.91
N GLN A 408 -5.02 -3.96 -16.87
CA GLN A 408 -4.87 -2.51 -17.01
C GLN A 408 -5.31 -2.04 -18.42
N LEU A 409 -4.95 -2.77 -19.46
CA LEU A 409 -5.25 -2.39 -20.83
C LEU A 409 -6.68 -2.80 -21.26
N TYR A 410 -7.12 -4.00 -20.89
CA TYR A 410 -8.34 -4.63 -21.42
C TYR A 410 -9.38 -5.01 -20.37
N GLY A 411 -9.01 -5.03 -19.08
CA GLY A 411 -9.87 -5.53 -18.01
C GLY A 411 -10.89 -4.53 -17.47
N GLY A 412 -11.97 -5.09 -16.88
CA GLY A 412 -12.91 -4.39 -16.00
C GLY A 412 -13.95 -3.49 -16.71
N GLU A 413 -15.24 -3.69 -16.41
CA GLU A 413 -16.29 -2.85 -17.02
C GLU A 413 -16.25 -1.40 -16.52
N ASN A 414 -16.25 -1.15 -15.21
CA ASN A 414 -16.32 0.22 -14.69
C ASN A 414 -14.95 0.89 -14.53
N ARG A 415 -13.98 0.22 -13.88
CA ARG A 415 -12.63 0.76 -13.68
C ARG A 415 -11.86 0.86 -15.00
N GLY A 416 -11.97 -0.13 -15.85
CA GLY A 416 -11.33 -0.14 -17.16
C GLY A 416 -11.84 0.97 -18.10
N ARG A 417 -13.11 1.39 -18.00
CA ARG A 417 -13.65 2.50 -18.77
C ARG A 417 -12.97 3.84 -18.45
N ILE A 418 -12.60 4.07 -17.18
CA ILE A 418 -11.86 5.27 -16.77
C ILE A 418 -10.44 5.24 -17.30
N VAL A 419 -9.75 4.12 -17.16
CA VAL A 419 -8.36 3.96 -17.64
C VAL A 419 -8.26 4.14 -19.15
N ARG A 420 -9.25 3.69 -19.92
CA ARG A 420 -9.28 3.73 -21.40
C ARG A 420 -9.97 4.95 -21.99
N MET A 421 -10.34 5.94 -21.21
CA MET A 421 -10.88 7.20 -21.74
C MET A 421 -9.76 8.00 -22.42
N ASP A 422 -10.02 8.56 -23.61
CA ASP A 422 -9.09 9.42 -24.31
C ASP A 422 -9.07 10.82 -23.68
N TYR A 423 -8.19 11.00 -22.72
CA TYR A 423 -8.04 12.28 -22.00
C TYR A 423 -7.48 13.40 -22.86
N HIS A 424 -6.71 13.09 -23.91
CA HIS A 424 -6.23 14.08 -24.87
C HIS A 424 -7.39 14.63 -25.69
N SER A 425 -8.26 13.76 -26.21
CA SER A 425 -9.46 14.16 -26.91
C SER A 425 -10.40 14.97 -26.01
N LEU A 426 -10.61 14.53 -24.76
CA LEU A 426 -11.42 15.27 -23.81
C LEU A 426 -10.84 16.68 -23.56
N TYR A 427 -9.56 16.78 -23.24
CA TYR A 427 -8.91 18.07 -22.96
C TYR A 427 -8.99 19.02 -24.17
N SER A 428 -8.73 18.52 -25.38
CA SER A 428 -8.86 19.29 -26.61
C SER A 428 -10.28 19.85 -26.80
N GLN A 429 -11.29 19.04 -26.48
CA GLN A 429 -12.69 19.46 -26.55
C GLN A 429 -13.06 20.46 -25.44
N LEU A 430 -12.50 20.31 -24.21
CA LEU A 430 -12.72 21.28 -23.13
C LEU A 430 -12.17 22.67 -23.49
N THR A 431 -11.05 22.70 -24.20
CA THR A 431 -10.33 23.93 -24.54
C THR A 431 -10.70 24.49 -25.92
N SER A 432 -11.58 23.84 -26.70
CA SER A 432 -11.98 24.28 -28.04
C SER A 432 -12.59 25.69 -28.10
N ASP A 433 -13.31 26.09 -27.06
CA ASP A 433 -13.97 27.39 -26.94
C ASP A 433 -13.18 28.39 -26.09
N GLY A 434 -11.89 28.14 -25.91
CA GLY A 434 -10.97 28.98 -25.13
C GLY A 434 -10.31 28.23 -23.96
N PRO A 435 -9.34 28.86 -23.29
CA PRO A 435 -8.57 28.22 -22.26
C PRO A 435 -9.44 27.76 -21.08
N VAL A 436 -9.00 26.67 -20.42
CA VAL A 436 -9.58 26.16 -19.17
C VAL A 436 -8.44 26.03 -18.16
N ARG A 437 -8.61 26.61 -16.97
CA ARG A 437 -7.62 26.53 -15.88
C ARG A 437 -8.07 25.69 -14.72
N THR A 438 -9.41 25.54 -14.55
CA THR A 438 -9.96 24.69 -13.50
C THR A 438 -11.03 23.78 -14.09
N VAL A 439 -10.92 22.49 -13.77
CA VAL A 439 -11.96 21.49 -14.00
C VAL A 439 -12.50 21.05 -12.66
N ILE A 440 -13.80 21.23 -12.44
CA ILE A 440 -14.50 20.72 -11.27
C ILE A 440 -15.19 19.43 -11.71
N SER A 441 -14.90 18.33 -11.02
CA SER A 441 -15.47 17.02 -11.36
C SER A 441 -15.16 15.99 -10.29
N SER A 442 -15.62 14.76 -10.46
CA SER A 442 -15.36 13.67 -9.54
C SER A 442 -13.91 13.21 -9.58
N TRP A 443 -13.32 13.02 -8.41
CA TRP A 443 -11.91 12.67 -8.18
C TRP A 443 -11.47 11.35 -8.86
N PHE A 444 -12.36 10.39 -8.97
CA PHE A 444 -12.00 9.05 -9.42
C PHE A 444 -11.54 8.97 -10.89
N TRP A 445 -11.77 10.03 -11.71
CA TRP A 445 -11.33 10.04 -13.10
C TRP A 445 -10.65 11.35 -13.53
N ALA A 446 -11.13 12.50 -13.01
CA ALA A 446 -10.77 13.82 -13.53
C ALA A 446 -9.28 14.17 -13.31
N GLY A 447 -8.66 13.60 -12.29
CA GLY A 447 -7.22 13.76 -12.06
C GLY A 447 -6.36 13.34 -13.25
N ASN A 448 -6.83 12.39 -14.09
CA ASN A 448 -6.12 11.99 -15.30
C ASN A 448 -5.94 13.11 -16.34
N LEU A 449 -6.77 14.16 -16.31
CA LEU A 449 -6.57 15.35 -17.16
C LEU A 449 -5.21 16.01 -16.91
N ARG A 450 -4.65 15.86 -15.71
CA ARG A 450 -3.31 16.38 -15.37
C ARG A 450 -2.17 15.58 -16.01
N LEU A 451 -2.44 14.45 -16.62
CA LEU A 451 -1.45 13.78 -17.50
C LEU A 451 -1.30 14.51 -18.83
N VAL A 452 -2.33 15.25 -19.24
CA VAL A 452 -2.33 16.06 -20.49
C VAL A 452 -1.86 17.48 -20.20
N ASP A 453 -2.39 18.10 -19.14
CA ASP A 453 -2.00 19.44 -18.68
C ASP A 453 -1.64 19.39 -17.19
N PRO A 454 -0.33 19.32 -16.84
CA PRO A 454 0.13 19.29 -15.45
C PRO A 454 -0.26 20.53 -14.61
N ASP A 455 -0.47 21.67 -15.23
CA ASP A 455 -0.81 22.93 -14.55
C ASP A 455 -2.31 23.07 -14.29
N LEU A 456 -3.14 22.22 -14.89
CA LEU A 456 -4.58 22.20 -14.70
C LEU A 456 -4.92 22.00 -13.22
N VAL A 457 -5.81 22.84 -12.72
CA VAL A 457 -6.42 22.64 -11.40
C VAL A 457 -7.61 21.72 -11.56
N VAL A 458 -7.59 20.58 -10.88
CA VAL A 458 -8.72 19.66 -10.81
C VAL A 458 -9.25 19.67 -9.38
N LEU A 459 -10.53 19.89 -9.20
CA LEU A 459 -11.21 19.99 -7.92
C LEU A 459 -12.41 19.06 -7.88
N ASP A 460 -12.66 18.49 -6.72
CA ASP A 460 -13.88 17.78 -6.37
C ASP A 460 -14.52 18.33 -5.09
N ASP A 461 -15.57 17.69 -4.63
CA ASP A 461 -16.30 18.08 -3.44
C ASP A 461 -15.58 17.78 -2.11
N GLU A 462 -14.48 17.03 -2.14
CA GLU A 462 -13.71 16.69 -0.93
C GLU A 462 -12.55 17.65 -0.65
N ILE A 463 -12.18 18.53 -1.60
CA ILE A 463 -11.04 19.46 -1.42
C ILE A 463 -11.40 20.56 -0.40
N PRO A 464 -10.67 20.71 0.73
CA PRO A 464 -11.02 21.67 1.78
C PRO A 464 -10.99 23.13 1.33
N GLU A 465 -9.93 23.55 0.62
CA GLU A 465 -9.76 24.92 0.10
C GLU A 465 -10.38 25.10 -1.30
N PHE A 466 -11.55 24.49 -1.53
CA PHE A 466 -12.21 24.46 -2.84
C PHE A 466 -12.34 25.86 -3.47
N ALA A 467 -12.93 26.82 -2.74
CA ALA A 467 -13.21 28.16 -3.27
C ALA A 467 -11.91 28.93 -3.62
N GLN A 468 -10.88 28.82 -2.78
CA GLN A 468 -9.59 29.50 -2.97
C GLN A 468 -8.77 28.87 -4.10
N SER A 469 -9.05 27.61 -4.43
CA SER A 469 -8.33 26.85 -5.45
C SER A 469 -8.85 27.09 -6.87
N ILE A 470 -10.05 27.66 -7.04
CA ILE A 470 -10.62 27.92 -8.36
C ILE A 470 -9.82 29.02 -9.07
N ARG A 471 -9.34 28.70 -10.28
CA ARG A 471 -8.69 29.63 -11.22
C ARG A 471 -9.55 29.77 -12.47
N GLU A 472 -9.88 31.00 -12.85
CA GLU A 472 -10.65 31.26 -14.06
C GLU A 472 -9.78 31.16 -15.32
N PRO A 473 -10.34 30.66 -16.43
CA PRO A 473 -11.69 30.10 -16.64
C PRO A 473 -11.89 28.72 -16.04
N ALA A 474 -13.07 28.47 -15.45
CA ALA A 474 -13.42 27.21 -14.80
C ALA A 474 -14.62 26.52 -15.48
N VAL A 475 -14.61 25.20 -15.50
CA VAL A 475 -15.69 24.36 -16.03
C VAL A 475 -16.07 23.27 -15.03
N LEU A 476 -17.36 22.98 -14.96
CA LEU A 476 -17.89 21.77 -14.34
C LEU A 476 -18.01 20.70 -15.42
N VAL A 477 -17.50 19.51 -15.14
CA VAL A 477 -17.49 18.37 -16.07
C VAL A 477 -18.13 17.17 -15.37
N LEU A 478 -19.22 16.66 -15.91
CA LEU A 478 -19.96 15.52 -15.38
C LEU A 478 -20.05 14.41 -16.43
N MET A 479 -19.85 13.17 -16.04
CA MET A 479 -20.17 12.02 -16.89
C MET A 479 -21.69 11.78 -16.88
N ASP A 480 -22.28 11.46 -18.02
CA ASP A 480 -23.72 11.29 -18.17
C ASP A 480 -24.32 10.11 -17.37
N ASP A 481 -23.48 9.16 -16.94
CA ASP A 481 -23.85 8.04 -16.08
C ASP A 481 -23.69 8.34 -14.58
N GLN A 482 -23.37 9.59 -14.22
CA GLN A 482 -23.23 10.03 -12.83
C GLN A 482 -24.38 10.93 -12.43
N GLU A 483 -25.02 10.61 -11.32
CA GLU A 483 -25.93 11.54 -10.68
C GLU A 483 -25.17 12.79 -10.21
N PRO A 484 -25.70 13.99 -10.47
CA PRO A 484 -25.10 15.22 -10.00
C PRO A 484 -25.00 15.19 -8.47
N ASN A 485 -23.78 15.31 -7.94
CA ASN A 485 -23.56 15.43 -6.51
C ASN A 485 -24.04 16.82 -6.06
N SER A 486 -25.09 16.88 -5.25
CA SER A 486 -25.64 18.13 -4.69
C SER A 486 -24.59 18.95 -3.92
N VAL A 487 -23.63 18.27 -3.27
CA VAL A 487 -22.53 18.90 -2.51
C VAL A 487 -21.64 19.74 -3.42
N ILE A 488 -21.32 19.25 -4.64
CA ILE A 488 -20.46 19.99 -5.57
C ILE A 488 -21.14 21.28 -6.06
N PHE A 489 -22.46 21.24 -6.31
CA PHE A 489 -23.22 22.42 -6.68
C PHE A 489 -23.30 23.47 -5.58
N ASP A 490 -23.49 23.02 -4.35
CA ASP A 490 -23.49 23.89 -3.17
C ASP A 490 -22.12 24.56 -2.96
N ARG A 491 -21.04 23.81 -3.09
CA ARG A 491 -19.67 24.33 -3.02
C ARG A 491 -19.36 25.35 -4.13
N ILE A 492 -19.78 25.10 -5.37
CA ILE A 492 -19.65 26.06 -6.48
C ILE A 492 -20.38 27.36 -6.15
N THR A 493 -21.62 27.25 -5.67
CA THR A 493 -22.46 28.40 -5.32
C THR A 493 -21.85 29.20 -4.14
N LYS A 494 -21.43 28.51 -3.09
CA LYS A 494 -20.73 29.12 -1.93
C LYS A 494 -19.41 29.77 -2.32
N ALA A 495 -18.73 29.28 -3.34
CA ALA A 495 -17.52 29.91 -3.88
C ALA A 495 -17.80 31.16 -4.73
N GLY A 496 -19.07 31.56 -4.89
CA GLY A 496 -19.47 32.73 -5.66
C GLY A 496 -19.53 32.52 -7.17
N TYR A 497 -19.74 31.28 -7.59
CA TYR A 497 -19.89 30.95 -9.03
C TYR A 497 -21.30 30.46 -9.34
N ALA A 498 -21.77 30.78 -10.54
CA ALA A 498 -22.99 30.25 -11.14
C ALA A 498 -22.63 29.42 -12.37
N MET A 499 -23.42 28.39 -12.62
CA MET A 499 -23.35 27.60 -13.85
C MET A 499 -23.95 28.36 -15.02
N ASP A 500 -23.32 28.30 -16.17
CA ASP A 500 -23.91 28.78 -17.41
C ASP A 500 -25.16 27.96 -17.76
N THR A 501 -26.12 28.59 -18.40
CA THR A 501 -27.33 27.90 -18.91
C THR A 501 -27.04 26.98 -20.09
N ILE A 502 -25.88 27.16 -20.74
CA ILE A 502 -25.45 26.35 -21.89
C ILE A 502 -24.65 25.15 -21.39
N HIS A 503 -25.24 23.97 -21.54
CA HIS A 503 -24.58 22.69 -21.24
C HIS A 503 -24.18 22.03 -22.57
N ARG A 504 -22.86 21.83 -22.74
CA ARG A 504 -22.35 21.18 -23.97
C ARG A 504 -22.12 19.70 -23.70
N ARG A 505 -22.76 18.83 -24.48
CA ARG A 505 -22.47 17.39 -24.48
C ARG A 505 -21.29 17.07 -25.39
N VAL A 506 -20.37 16.28 -24.89
CA VAL A 506 -19.12 15.93 -25.54
C VAL A 506 -18.99 14.40 -25.56
N ALA A 507 -18.80 13.84 -26.74
CA ALA A 507 -18.51 12.41 -26.89
C ALA A 507 -17.00 12.18 -26.85
N VAL A 508 -16.54 11.54 -25.78
CA VAL A 508 -15.12 11.22 -25.57
C VAL A 508 -14.84 9.80 -26.05
N PRO A 509 -13.89 9.59 -26.97
CA PRO A 509 -13.53 8.25 -27.43
C PRO A 509 -13.02 7.36 -26.29
N GLN A 510 -13.29 6.06 -26.42
CA GLN A 510 -12.69 5.01 -25.60
C GLN A 510 -11.60 4.30 -26.41
N LEU A 511 -10.44 4.14 -25.80
CA LEU A 511 -9.26 3.51 -26.39
C LEU A 511 -9.38 1.97 -26.42
N LEU A 512 -8.52 1.32 -27.19
CA LEU A 512 -8.34 -0.13 -27.23
C LEU A 512 -9.63 -0.92 -27.55
N GLY A 513 -10.48 -0.39 -28.42
CA GLY A 513 -11.71 -1.08 -28.86
C GLY A 513 -12.75 -1.30 -27.77
N SER A 514 -12.73 -0.47 -26.72
CA SER A 514 -13.69 -0.55 -25.60
C SER A 514 -15.13 -0.32 -26.08
N MET A 515 -16.07 -0.99 -25.44
CA MET A 515 -17.50 -0.82 -25.70
C MET A 515 -18.19 -0.23 -24.46
N PRO A 516 -19.03 0.80 -24.61
CA PRO A 516 -19.30 1.56 -25.84
C PRO A 516 -18.06 2.33 -26.35
N PRO A 517 -17.97 2.64 -27.66
CA PRO A 517 -16.76 3.27 -28.22
C PRO A 517 -16.55 4.72 -27.78
N THR A 518 -17.58 5.35 -27.23
CA THR A 518 -17.54 6.72 -26.72
C THR A 518 -18.22 6.79 -25.36
N ARG A 519 -17.80 7.76 -24.55
CA ARG A 519 -18.43 8.13 -23.31
C ARG A 519 -18.96 9.56 -23.40
N GLN A 520 -20.18 9.78 -22.95
CA GLN A 520 -20.77 11.11 -22.97
C GLN A 520 -20.37 11.87 -21.70
N VAL A 521 -20.02 13.12 -21.89
CA VAL A 521 -19.61 14.04 -20.81
C VAL A 521 -20.33 15.36 -21.02
N THR A 522 -20.92 15.89 -19.96
CA THR A 522 -21.56 17.21 -19.98
C THR A 522 -20.58 18.25 -19.42
N VAL A 523 -20.34 19.30 -20.16
CA VAL A 523 -19.44 20.41 -19.84
C VAL A 523 -20.26 21.69 -19.63
N THR A 524 -20.10 22.32 -18.48
CA THR A 524 -20.78 23.59 -18.13
C THR A 524 -19.73 24.62 -17.70
N ARG A 525 -19.72 25.79 -18.36
CA ARG A 525 -18.83 26.87 -17.92
C ARG A 525 -19.34 27.49 -16.63
N LEU A 526 -18.40 27.92 -15.79
CA LEU A 526 -18.69 28.64 -14.55
C LEU A 526 -18.43 30.12 -14.77
N LYS A 527 -19.36 30.95 -14.26
CA LYS A 527 -19.27 32.40 -14.28
C LYS A 527 -19.26 32.90 -12.85
N LYS A 528 -18.30 33.78 -12.53
CA LYS A 528 -18.28 34.43 -11.22
C LYS A 528 -19.50 35.33 -11.08
N VAL A 529 -20.27 35.15 -10.04
CA VAL A 529 -21.40 36.02 -9.71
C VAL A 529 -20.81 37.34 -9.21
N ALA A 530 -21.17 38.44 -9.90
CA ALA A 530 -20.81 39.76 -9.38
C ALA A 530 -21.41 39.90 -7.99
N GLY A 531 -20.55 40.06 -6.97
CA GLY A 531 -21.03 40.35 -5.62
C GLY A 531 -21.93 41.57 -5.65
N PRO A 532 -22.90 41.72 -4.72
CA PRO A 532 -23.68 42.94 -4.62
C PRO A 532 -22.69 44.08 -4.55
N THR A 533 -22.68 44.93 -5.56
CA THR A 533 -21.97 46.22 -5.52
C THR A 533 -22.32 46.86 -4.19
N ALA A 534 -21.34 47.07 -3.30
CA ALA A 534 -21.52 47.86 -2.09
C ALA A 534 -22.15 49.19 -2.55
N GLY A 535 -23.45 49.25 -2.33
CA GLY A 535 -24.29 50.32 -2.86
C GLY A 535 -23.75 51.65 -2.39
N ALA A 536 -23.60 52.53 -3.33
CA ALA A 536 -23.48 53.94 -3.10
C ALA A 536 -24.58 54.37 -2.08
N THR A 537 -24.20 54.52 -0.84
CA THR A 537 -24.94 55.36 0.11
C THR A 537 -24.57 56.79 -0.24
N GLN A 538 -25.50 57.48 -0.92
CA GLN A 538 -25.51 58.95 -0.96
C GLN A 538 -25.83 59.50 0.42
#